data_eaa309ab75ab7c958ba6b44f45553cd9
#
_entry.id   eaa309ab75ab7c958ba6b44f45553cd9
#
_cell.length_a   1.000
_cell.length_b   1.000
_cell.length_c   1.000
_cell.angle_alpha   90.00
_cell.angle_beta   90.00
_cell.angle_gamma   90.00
#
_symmetry.space_group_name_H-M   'P 1'
#
loop_
_entity.id
_entity.type
_entity.pdbx_description
1 polymer ?
#
loop_
_entity_poly.entity_id
_entity_poly.type
_entity_poly.pdbx_seq_one_letter_code
_entity_poly.pdbx_strand_id
1 'polypeptide(L)'
;VSVDDFKESYKMTEYLLQLGHERIAILTAPKEDESIGKLRLMGYAQALKDKKIPVQEELIGYMDAKKDRYSFQTGYKLTKELLKKTDFTALYATSDTLAIGACRALKEAGISVPDECSVAGFDGMEAGEFYIPSITTIRQPVEKIAKATAELLFDMIKGKEVPRQLVFEGELLERESTAFSSCHESVK
;
A
#
# COMPACT_ATOMS: atom_id res chain seq x y z
N VAL A 1 -14.02 11.78 8.58
CA VAL A 1 -12.67 12.36 8.41
C VAL A 1 -11.74 11.26 7.98
N SER A 2 -11.02 11.42 6.89
CA SER A 2 -10.17 10.38 6.31
C SER A 2 -9.07 11.00 5.43
N VAL A 3 -8.20 10.16 4.85
CA VAL A 3 -7.44 10.47 3.64
C VAL A 3 -8.24 10.09 2.40
N ASP A 4 -7.81 10.52 1.24
CA ASP A 4 -8.33 10.03 -0.05
C ASP A 4 -7.59 8.73 -0.41
N ASP A 5 -8.13 7.61 0.03
CA ASP A 5 -7.51 6.29 -0.15
C ASP A 5 -7.29 5.92 -1.62
N PHE A 6 -8.16 6.38 -2.53
CA PHE A 6 -7.97 6.19 -3.97
C PHE A 6 -6.77 7.00 -4.47
N LYS A 7 -6.73 8.32 -4.18
CA LYS A 7 -5.67 9.24 -4.63
C LYS A 7 -4.31 8.82 -4.08
N GLU A 8 -4.26 8.47 -2.79
CA GLU A 8 -2.99 8.09 -2.16
C GLU A 8 -2.48 6.72 -2.66
N SER A 9 -3.36 5.78 -2.93
CA SER A 9 -2.96 4.50 -3.54
C SER A 9 -2.54 4.66 -5.01
N TYR A 10 -3.20 5.55 -5.74
CA TYR A 10 -2.77 5.94 -7.08
C TYR A 10 -1.36 6.53 -7.04
N LYS A 11 -1.09 7.47 -6.13
CA LYS A 11 0.23 8.11 -5.93
C LYS A 11 1.32 7.07 -5.65
N MET A 12 1.07 6.11 -4.75
CA MET A 12 2.03 5.04 -4.45
C MET A 12 2.31 4.17 -5.67
N THR A 13 1.28 3.79 -6.40
CA THR A 13 1.46 2.95 -7.59
C THR A 13 2.17 3.71 -8.71
N GLU A 14 1.83 4.98 -8.92
CA GLU A 14 2.52 5.85 -9.87
C GLU A 14 4.01 5.99 -9.52
N TYR A 15 4.36 6.14 -8.25
CA TYR A 15 5.75 6.16 -7.79
C TYR A 15 6.50 4.88 -8.16
N LEU A 16 5.93 3.71 -7.92
CA LEU A 16 6.55 2.44 -8.32
C LEU A 16 6.70 2.31 -9.85
N LEU A 17 5.72 2.80 -10.61
CA LEU A 17 5.80 2.87 -12.07
C LEU A 17 6.91 3.83 -12.56
N GLN A 18 7.14 4.95 -11.85
CA GLN A 18 8.24 5.88 -12.14
C GLN A 18 9.62 5.27 -11.86
N LEU A 19 9.71 4.33 -10.91
CA LEU A 19 10.89 3.52 -10.67
C LEU A 19 11.10 2.41 -11.73
N GLY A 20 10.22 2.31 -12.73
CA GLY A 20 10.32 1.36 -13.84
C GLY A 20 9.72 -0.02 -13.54
N HIS A 21 8.96 -0.17 -12.47
CA HIS A 21 8.27 -1.42 -12.19
C HIS A 21 6.97 -1.51 -13.01
N GLU A 22 6.85 -2.52 -13.84
CA GLU A 22 5.61 -2.80 -14.61
C GLU A 22 4.83 -3.99 -14.04
N ARG A 23 5.51 -4.94 -13.40
CA ARG A 23 4.89 -6.08 -12.71
C ARG A 23 4.86 -5.81 -11.20
N ILE A 24 3.80 -5.13 -10.78
CA ILE A 24 3.60 -4.71 -9.39
C ILE A 24 2.52 -5.61 -8.77
N ALA A 25 2.89 -6.43 -7.79
CA ALA A 25 1.91 -7.16 -6.99
C ALA A 25 1.24 -6.22 -5.97
N ILE A 26 -0.02 -6.51 -5.62
CA ILE A 26 -0.72 -5.78 -4.56
C ILE A 26 -1.30 -6.74 -3.51
N LEU A 27 -1.11 -6.43 -2.22
CA LEU A 27 -1.82 -7.07 -1.11
C LEU A 27 -2.94 -6.15 -0.63
N THR A 28 -4.17 -6.59 -0.74
CA THR A 28 -5.35 -5.75 -0.49
C THR A 28 -6.45 -6.47 0.27
N ALA A 29 -7.50 -5.74 0.64
CA ALA A 29 -8.68 -6.24 1.32
C ALA A 29 -9.36 -7.40 0.57
N PRO A 30 -10.27 -8.14 1.21
CA PRO A 30 -11.08 -9.16 0.53
C PRO A 30 -11.79 -8.60 -0.70
N LYS A 31 -12.01 -9.44 -1.70
CA LYS A 31 -12.62 -9.03 -2.99
C LYS A 31 -14.02 -8.42 -2.82
N GLU A 32 -14.74 -8.84 -1.78
CA GLU A 32 -16.08 -8.37 -1.44
C GLU A 32 -16.07 -7.11 -0.57
N ASP A 33 -14.89 -6.59 -0.23
CA ASP A 33 -14.77 -5.38 0.60
C ASP A 33 -15.19 -4.14 -0.22
N GLU A 34 -16.18 -3.41 0.27
CA GLU A 34 -16.69 -2.18 -0.33
C GLU A 34 -16.17 -0.91 0.37
N SER A 35 -15.18 -1.07 1.25
CA SER A 35 -14.61 0.00 2.07
C SER A 35 -13.28 0.55 1.51
N ILE A 36 -12.41 0.95 2.39
CA ILE A 36 -11.09 1.52 2.12
C ILE A 36 -10.24 0.62 1.21
N GLY A 37 -10.31 -0.71 1.41
CA GLY A 37 -9.53 -1.65 0.60
C GLY A 37 -9.89 -1.62 -0.87
N LYS A 38 -11.19 -1.46 -1.20
CA LYS A 38 -11.65 -1.27 -2.58
C LYS A 38 -11.10 0.02 -3.17
N LEU A 39 -11.12 1.12 -2.43
CA LEU A 39 -10.62 2.40 -2.92
C LEU A 39 -9.11 2.32 -3.22
N ARG A 40 -8.34 1.68 -2.36
CA ARG A 40 -6.90 1.47 -2.59
C ARG A 40 -6.63 0.60 -3.82
N LEU A 41 -7.38 -0.49 -4.00
CA LEU A 41 -7.29 -1.33 -5.20
C LEU A 41 -7.67 -0.57 -6.48
N MET A 42 -8.69 0.28 -6.42
CA MET A 42 -9.09 1.12 -7.55
C MET A 42 -8.00 2.15 -7.91
N GLY A 43 -7.34 2.77 -6.93
CA GLY A 43 -6.23 3.69 -7.15
C GLY A 43 -5.05 3.00 -7.84
N TYR A 44 -4.67 1.81 -7.38
CA TYR A 44 -3.67 0.95 -8.02
C TYR A 44 -4.05 0.62 -9.47
N ALA A 45 -5.26 0.15 -9.70
CA ALA A 45 -5.72 -0.22 -11.04
C ALA A 45 -5.75 0.98 -12.00
N GLN A 46 -6.14 2.17 -11.52
CA GLN A 46 -6.16 3.37 -12.33
C GLN A 46 -4.76 3.82 -12.73
N ALA A 47 -3.78 3.77 -11.83
CA ALA A 47 -2.39 4.15 -12.15
C ALA A 47 -1.79 3.24 -13.23
N LEU A 48 -2.02 1.93 -13.15
CA LEU A 48 -1.61 0.98 -14.20
C LEU A 48 -2.29 1.30 -15.54
N LYS A 49 -3.61 1.53 -15.52
CA LYS A 49 -4.40 1.84 -16.71
C LYS A 49 -3.88 3.10 -17.42
N ASP A 50 -3.52 4.14 -16.69
CA ASP A 50 -3.03 5.40 -17.25
C ASP A 50 -1.67 5.21 -17.95
N LYS A 51 -0.89 4.23 -17.50
CA LYS A 51 0.35 3.78 -18.17
C LYS A 51 0.11 2.68 -19.22
N LYS A 52 -1.15 2.32 -19.51
CA LYS A 52 -1.56 1.27 -20.46
C LYS A 52 -1.05 -0.13 -20.08
N ILE A 53 -0.82 -0.37 -18.79
CA ILE A 53 -0.45 -1.68 -18.24
C ILE A 53 -1.73 -2.37 -17.79
N PRO A 54 -2.02 -3.59 -18.27
CA PRO A 54 -3.22 -4.32 -17.85
C PRO A 54 -3.10 -4.77 -16.39
N VAL A 55 -4.19 -4.66 -15.66
CA VAL A 55 -4.30 -5.26 -14.32
C VAL A 55 -4.34 -6.78 -14.47
N GLN A 56 -3.44 -7.48 -13.82
CA GLN A 56 -3.32 -8.93 -13.85
C GLN A 56 -3.82 -9.51 -12.51
N GLU A 57 -4.86 -10.34 -12.56
CA GLU A 57 -5.50 -10.89 -11.35
C GLU A 57 -4.53 -11.77 -10.54
N GLU A 58 -3.57 -12.41 -11.18
CA GLU A 58 -2.53 -13.22 -10.53
C GLU A 58 -1.56 -12.39 -9.67
N LEU A 59 -1.48 -11.08 -9.88
CA LEU A 59 -0.69 -10.13 -9.08
C LEU A 59 -1.45 -9.58 -7.87
N ILE A 60 -2.73 -9.96 -7.68
CA ILE A 60 -3.55 -9.46 -6.58
C ILE A 60 -3.66 -10.51 -5.47
N GLY A 61 -3.13 -10.20 -4.31
CA GLY A 61 -3.29 -10.98 -3.08
C GLY A 61 -4.45 -10.45 -2.24
N TYR A 62 -5.60 -11.11 -2.31
CA TYR A 62 -6.77 -10.75 -1.50
C TYR A 62 -6.69 -11.36 -0.11
N MET A 63 -6.95 -10.56 0.92
CA MET A 63 -7.11 -11.05 2.29
C MET A 63 -8.36 -11.91 2.45
N ASP A 64 -8.32 -12.83 3.41
CA ASP A 64 -9.49 -13.63 3.80
C ASP A 64 -10.44 -12.78 4.66
N ALA A 65 -11.71 -12.68 4.26
CA ALA A 65 -12.72 -11.90 4.98
C ALA A 65 -12.96 -12.37 6.42
N LYS A 66 -12.65 -13.63 6.73
CA LYS A 66 -12.92 -14.29 8.03
C LYS A 66 -11.72 -14.32 8.97
N LYS A 67 -10.53 -13.88 8.51
CA LYS A 67 -9.29 -13.93 9.29
C LYS A 67 -8.80 -12.53 9.63
N ASP A 68 -7.77 -12.47 10.49
CA ASP A 68 -7.06 -11.24 10.80
C ASP A 68 -6.48 -10.63 9.52
N ARG A 69 -7.01 -9.46 9.13
CA ARG A 69 -6.78 -8.90 7.81
C ARG A 69 -5.44 -8.20 7.70
N TYR A 70 -5.24 -7.14 8.46
CA TYR A 70 -4.07 -6.26 8.38
C TYR A 70 -2.99 -6.67 9.38
N SER A 71 -2.47 -7.90 9.26
CA SER A 71 -1.44 -8.42 10.15
C SER A 71 -0.16 -8.80 9.40
N PHE A 72 0.97 -8.84 10.12
CA PHE A 72 2.25 -9.35 9.58
C PHE A 72 2.10 -10.76 9.01
N GLN A 73 1.33 -11.62 9.70
CA GLN A 73 1.10 -13.00 9.29
C GLN A 73 0.32 -13.09 7.97
N THR A 74 -0.63 -12.19 7.75
CA THR A 74 -1.41 -12.13 6.51
C THR A 74 -0.53 -11.67 5.34
N GLY A 75 0.27 -10.60 5.53
CA GLY A 75 1.24 -10.16 4.53
C GLY A 75 2.21 -11.27 4.14
N TYR A 76 2.77 -11.97 5.13
CA TYR A 76 3.66 -13.11 4.91
C TYR A 76 3.01 -14.24 4.08
N LYS A 77 1.80 -14.66 4.45
CA LYS A 77 1.10 -15.76 3.75
C LYS A 77 0.75 -15.40 2.32
N LEU A 78 0.15 -14.24 2.10
CA LEU A 78 -0.26 -13.80 0.77
C LEU A 78 0.94 -13.64 -0.16
N THR A 79 2.06 -13.11 0.31
CA THR A 79 3.28 -13.01 -0.48
C THR A 79 3.81 -14.39 -0.86
N LYS A 80 3.84 -15.35 0.07
CA LYS A 80 4.24 -16.73 -0.26
C LYS A 80 3.31 -17.40 -1.28
N GLU A 81 2.03 -17.06 -1.28
CA GLU A 81 1.07 -17.56 -2.27
C GLU A 81 1.29 -16.93 -3.64
N LEU A 82 1.57 -15.60 -3.69
CA LEU A 82 1.89 -14.89 -4.92
C LEU A 82 3.17 -15.43 -5.57
N LEU A 83 4.24 -15.62 -4.80
CA LEU A 83 5.52 -16.16 -5.28
C LEU A 83 5.44 -17.56 -5.91
N LYS A 84 4.38 -18.31 -5.60
CA LYS A 84 4.13 -19.63 -6.24
C LYS A 84 3.40 -19.52 -7.58
N LYS A 85 2.78 -18.39 -7.85
CA LYS A 85 1.89 -18.20 -9.00
C LYS A 85 2.49 -17.36 -10.10
N THR A 86 3.29 -16.35 -9.72
CA THR A 86 3.72 -15.33 -10.66
C THR A 86 4.96 -14.60 -10.17
N ASP A 87 5.71 -14.01 -11.11
CA ASP A 87 6.84 -13.14 -10.82
C ASP A 87 6.39 -11.68 -10.76
N PHE A 88 7.06 -10.90 -9.93
CA PHE A 88 6.87 -9.46 -9.81
C PHE A 88 8.16 -8.77 -9.34
N THR A 89 8.36 -7.52 -9.72
CA THR A 89 9.53 -6.72 -9.36
C THR A 89 9.24 -5.71 -8.25
N ALA A 90 7.96 -5.47 -7.95
CA ALA A 90 7.54 -4.66 -6.82
C ALA A 90 6.29 -5.24 -6.17
N LEU A 91 6.12 -5.00 -4.88
CA LEU A 91 4.96 -5.36 -4.09
C LEU A 91 4.45 -4.13 -3.34
N TYR A 92 3.22 -3.73 -3.64
CA TYR A 92 2.50 -2.72 -2.89
C TYR A 92 1.56 -3.39 -1.88
N ALA A 93 1.81 -3.19 -0.61
CA ALA A 93 0.95 -3.67 0.47
C ALA A 93 0.08 -2.51 0.98
N THR A 94 -1.24 -2.72 1.06
CA THR A 94 -2.17 -1.68 1.49
C THR A 94 -2.16 -1.41 3.00
N SER A 95 -1.11 -1.83 3.71
CA SER A 95 -0.70 -1.35 5.04
C SER A 95 0.76 -1.71 5.32
N ASP A 96 1.42 -0.99 6.24
CA ASP A 96 2.81 -1.25 6.62
C ASP A 96 2.97 -2.60 7.32
N THR A 97 1.97 -3.06 8.06
CA THR A 97 1.99 -4.39 8.68
C THR A 97 2.04 -5.51 7.64
N LEU A 98 1.28 -5.37 6.54
CA LEU A 98 1.35 -6.30 5.42
C LEU A 98 2.71 -6.24 4.72
N ALA A 99 3.26 -5.02 4.51
CA ALA A 99 4.55 -4.81 3.87
C ALA A 99 5.69 -5.49 4.64
N ILE A 100 5.74 -5.33 5.96
CA ILE A 100 6.74 -5.99 6.82
C ILE A 100 6.59 -7.52 6.74
N GLY A 101 5.36 -8.02 6.74
CA GLY A 101 5.09 -9.45 6.54
C GLY A 101 5.57 -9.96 5.18
N ALA A 102 5.36 -9.15 4.13
CA ALA A 102 5.84 -9.43 2.78
C ALA A 102 7.37 -9.50 2.71
N CYS A 103 8.09 -8.55 3.31
CA CYS A 103 9.55 -8.56 3.39
C CYS A 103 10.08 -9.85 4.04
N ARG A 104 9.40 -10.35 5.07
CA ARG A 104 9.76 -11.64 5.69
C ARG A 104 9.62 -12.81 4.73
N ALA A 105 8.54 -12.85 3.93
CA ALA A 105 8.32 -13.91 2.95
C ALA A 105 9.33 -13.87 1.80
N LEU A 106 9.64 -12.67 1.28
CA LEU A 106 10.66 -12.45 0.25
C LEU A 106 12.03 -12.91 0.74
N LYS A 107 12.43 -12.49 1.95
CA LYS A 107 13.71 -12.92 2.56
C LYS A 107 13.83 -14.44 2.69
N GLU A 108 12.75 -15.12 3.09
CA GLU A 108 12.75 -16.60 3.17
C GLU A 108 12.81 -17.28 1.80
N ALA A 109 12.34 -16.60 0.76
CA ALA A 109 12.46 -17.06 -0.63
C ALA A 109 13.84 -16.74 -1.27
N GLY A 110 14.72 -16.05 -0.55
CA GLY A 110 16.05 -15.63 -1.03
C GLY A 110 16.00 -14.39 -1.92
N ILE A 111 14.89 -13.63 -1.93
CA ILE A 111 14.69 -12.42 -2.74
C ILE A 111 15.07 -11.21 -1.89
N SER A 112 16.02 -10.43 -2.36
CA SER A 112 16.49 -9.21 -1.67
C SER A 112 15.52 -8.04 -1.87
N VAL A 113 15.32 -7.26 -0.80
CA VAL A 113 14.58 -6.00 -0.81
C VAL A 113 15.57 -4.88 -0.49
N PRO A 114 15.70 -3.85 -1.35
CA PRO A 114 14.91 -3.56 -2.55
C PRO A 114 15.45 -4.13 -3.87
N ASP A 115 16.65 -4.72 -3.91
CA ASP A 115 17.45 -4.96 -5.13
C ASP A 115 16.75 -5.85 -6.16
N GLU A 116 16.06 -6.91 -5.72
CA GLU A 116 15.33 -7.82 -6.61
C GLU A 116 13.82 -7.58 -6.57
N CYS A 117 13.30 -7.04 -5.46
CA CYS A 117 11.88 -6.72 -5.32
C CYS A 117 11.69 -5.50 -4.42
N SER A 118 11.16 -4.42 -4.95
CA SER A 118 10.73 -3.26 -4.18
C SER A 118 9.49 -3.58 -3.34
N VAL A 119 9.43 -3.06 -2.11
CA VAL A 119 8.25 -3.22 -1.23
C VAL A 119 7.79 -1.85 -0.75
N ALA A 120 6.51 -1.55 -0.97
CA ALA A 120 5.87 -0.33 -0.49
C ALA A 120 4.69 -0.65 0.43
N GLY A 121 4.46 0.20 1.42
CA GLY A 121 3.39 0.10 2.40
C GLY A 121 2.39 1.25 2.33
N PHE A 122 1.55 1.33 3.35
CA PHE A 122 0.57 2.39 3.58
C PHE A 122 0.36 2.51 5.09
N ASP A 123 0.17 3.70 5.60
CA ASP A 123 -0.16 4.17 6.94
C ASP A 123 0.95 5.06 7.55
N GLY A 124 2.23 4.82 7.29
CA GLY A 124 3.36 5.55 7.87
C GLY A 124 3.65 5.13 9.31
N MET A 125 3.52 3.84 9.60
CA MET A 125 3.73 3.31 10.95
C MET A 125 5.20 3.39 11.37
N GLU A 126 5.45 3.68 12.66
CA GLU A 126 6.79 3.69 13.26
C GLU A 126 7.53 2.36 13.04
N ALA A 127 6.82 1.22 13.14
CA ALA A 127 7.41 -0.09 12.90
C ALA A 127 8.03 -0.23 11.50
N GLY A 128 7.47 0.43 10.48
CA GLY A 128 8.02 0.45 9.12
C GLY A 128 9.29 1.31 9.01
N GLU A 129 9.40 2.35 9.81
CA GLU A 129 10.59 3.22 9.86
C GLU A 129 11.80 2.51 10.46
N PHE A 130 11.59 1.73 11.52
CA PHE A 130 12.65 0.98 12.22
C PHE A 130 12.86 -0.44 11.68
N TYR A 131 12.09 -0.85 10.68
CA TYR A 131 12.33 -2.11 9.97
C TYR A 131 13.57 -1.98 9.06
N ILE A 132 14.23 -3.07 8.71
CA ILE A 132 15.40 -3.10 7.81
C ILE A 132 15.12 -4.04 6.64
N PRO A 133 15.06 -3.49 5.39
CA PRO A 133 15.14 -2.07 5.03
C PRO A 133 13.88 -1.29 5.49
N SER A 134 14.03 0.00 5.80
CA SER A 134 12.91 0.87 6.20
C SER A 134 11.88 1.00 5.08
N ILE A 135 10.59 0.91 5.44
CA ILE A 135 9.49 0.75 4.46
C ILE A 135 9.08 2.09 3.86
N THR A 136 9.18 2.20 2.53
CA THR A 136 8.55 3.27 1.73
C THR A 136 7.03 3.17 1.89
N THR A 137 6.36 4.29 2.24
CA THR A 137 4.94 4.26 2.62
C THR A 137 4.23 5.58 2.36
N ILE A 138 2.90 5.56 2.32
CA ILE A 138 2.07 6.76 2.44
C ILE A 138 1.79 6.99 3.93
N ARG A 139 2.32 8.08 4.49
CA ARG A 139 2.03 8.48 5.87
C ARG A 139 0.70 9.21 5.93
N GLN A 140 -0.22 8.69 6.72
CA GLN A 140 -1.47 9.36 7.03
C GLN A 140 -1.24 10.45 8.09
N PRO A 141 -1.86 11.64 7.98
CA PRO A 141 -1.72 12.71 8.97
C PRO A 141 -2.63 12.45 10.19
N VAL A 142 -2.33 11.37 10.93
CA VAL A 142 -3.19 10.83 12.01
C VAL A 142 -3.54 11.87 13.07
N GLU A 143 -2.59 12.73 13.45
CA GLU A 143 -2.83 13.80 14.43
C GLU A 143 -3.85 14.82 13.93
N LYS A 144 -3.76 15.23 12.64
CA LYS A 144 -4.73 16.15 12.02
C LYS A 144 -6.11 15.50 11.94
N ILE A 145 -6.17 14.22 11.55
CA ILE A 145 -7.40 13.44 11.45
C ILE A 145 -8.05 13.32 12.85
N ALA A 146 -7.29 12.95 13.86
CA ALA A 146 -7.77 12.80 15.23
C ALA A 146 -8.31 14.13 15.78
N LYS A 147 -7.56 15.22 15.62
CA LYS A 147 -7.97 16.57 16.04
C LYS A 147 -9.27 16.99 15.37
N ALA A 148 -9.33 16.92 14.05
CA ALA A 148 -10.51 17.31 13.28
C ALA A 148 -11.73 16.44 13.64
N THR A 149 -11.54 15.15 13.85
CA THR A 149 -12.62 14.24 14.27
C THR A 149 -13.18 14.65 15.62
N ALA A 150 -12.33 14.96 16.60
CA ALA A 150 -12.78 15.41 17.92
C ALA A 150 -13.51 16.76 17.83
N GLU A 151 -12.99 17.73 17.08
CA GLU A 151 -13.62 19.04 16.88
C GLU A 151 -15.01 18.92 16.25
N LEU A 152 -15.13 18.12 15.16
CA LEU A 152 -16.41 17.87 14.50
C LEU A 152 -17.42 17.18 15.44
N LEU A 153 -16.97 16.20 16.22
CA LEU A 153 -17.82 15.53 17.19
C LEU A 153 -18.36 16.50 18.25
N PHE A 154 -17.52 17.37 18.80
CA PHE A 154 -17.95 18.39 19.77
C PHE A 154 -18.93 19.39 19.15
N ASP A 155 -18.73 19.79 17.90
CA ASP A 155 -19.65 20.70 17.21
C ASP A 155 -20.99 20.03 16.94
N MET A 156 -21.02 18.74 16.54
CA MET A 156 -22.24 17.95 16.41
C MET A 156 -23.02 17.86 17.74
N ILE A 157 -22.33 17.60 18.86
CA ILE A 157 -22.95 17.53 20.19
C ILE A 157 -23.60 18.88 20.57
N LYS A 158 -23.00 20.00 20.12
CA LYS A 158 -23.53 21.35 20.34
C LYS A 158 -24.65 21.74 19.36
N GLY A 159 -25.07 20.83 18.49
CA GLY A 159 -26.10 21.07 17.47
C GLY A 159 -25.69 21.95 16.32
N LYS A 160 -24.38 22.11 16.08
CA LYS A 160 -23.88 22.86 14.92
C LYS A 160 -23.91 21.98 13.67
N GLU A 161 -24.09 22.63 12.52
CA GLU A 161 -23.86 21.97 11.23
C GLU A 161 -22.37 21.70 11.02
N VAL A 162 -22.05 20.48 10.60
CA VAL A 162 -20.69 20.05 10.28
C VAL A 162 -20.59 19.49 8.86
N PRO A 163 -19.43 19.59 8.21
CA PRO A 163 -19.24 19.00 6.89
C PRO A 163 -19.43 17.48 6.95
N ARG A 164 -20.10 16.90 5.95
CA ARG A 164 -20.29 15.45 5.85
C ARG A 164 -18.99 14.68 5.65
N GLN A 165 -18.00 15.33 5.01
CA GLN A 165 -16.72 14.73 4.71
C GLN A 165 -15.61 15.77 4.88
N LEU A 166 -14.50 15.37 5.50
CA LEU A 166 -13.26 16.13 5.58
C LEU A 166 -12.13 15.19 5.20
N VAL A 167 -11.40 15.54 4.15
CA VAL A 167 -10.35 14.72 3.56
C VAL A 167 -9.01 15.42 3.69
N PHE A 168 -8.00 14.71 4.16
CA PHE A 168 -6.62 15.15 4.25
C PHE A 168 -5.76 14.44 3.20
N GLU A 169 -4.66 15.05 2.81
CA GLU A 169 -3.66 14.42 1.96
C GLU A 169 -2.64 13.64 2.80
N GLY A 170 -2.26 12.47 2.29
CA GLY A 170 -1.14 11.68 2.79
C GLY A 170 0.19 12.19 2.23
N GLU A 171 1.28 11.79 2.86
CA GLU A 171 2.64 12.10 2.44
C GLU A 171 3.36 10.83 2.01
N LEU A 172 3.92 10.82 0.79
CA LEU A 172 4.79 9.74 0.35
C LEU A 172 6.14 9.88 1.07
N LEU A 173 6.50 8.86 1.84
CA LEU A 173 7.80 8.72 2.47
C LEU A 173 8.62 7.69 1.70
N GLU A 174 9.54 8.18 0.89
CA GLU A 174 10.51 7.33 0.20
C GLU A 174 11.57 6.88 1.20
N ARG A 175 11.79 5.56 1.29
CA ARG A 175 12.74 4.95 2.22
C ARG A 175 13.54 3.85 1.51
N GLU A 176 14.17 2.96 2.27
CA GLU A 176 15.14 1.98 1.75
C GLU A 176 14.52 0.78 1.02
N SER A 177 13.23 0.52 1.20
CA SER A 177 12.58 -0.70 0.67
C SER A 177 12.18 -0.63 -0.80
N THR A 178 12.47 0.49 -1.50
CA THR A 178 12.20 0.66 -2.93
C THR A 178 13.44 1.16 -3.67
N ALA A 179 13.65 0.66 -4.88
CA ALA A 179 14.73 1.05 -5.78
C ALA A 179 14.25 1.04 -7.24
N PHE A 180 15.07 1.52 -8.16
CA PHE A 180 14.80 1.39 -9.59
C PHE A 180 14.75 -0.09 -10.00
N SER A 181 13.81 -0.43 -10.89
CA SER A 181 13.74 -1.79 -11.45
C SER A 181 15.01 -2.13 -12.22
N SER A 182 15.63 -3.26 -11.91
CA SER A 182 16.83 -3.77 -12.61
C SER A 182 16.61 -4.00 -14.11
N CYS A 183 15.38 -4.12 -14.57
CA CYS A 183 15.04 -4.19 -15.99
C CYS A 183 15.29 -2.86 -16.75
N HIS A 184 15.45 -1.73 -16.05
CA HIS A 184 15.71 -0.42 -16.67
C HIS A 184 17.21 -0.12 -16.89
N GLU A 185 18.12 -0.86 -16.27
CA GLU A 185 19.57 -0.66 -16.46
C GLU A 185 20.12 -1.15 -17.80
N SER A 186 19.33 -1.85 -18.60
CA SER A 186 19.76 -2.45 -19.88
C SER A 186 19.65 -1.50 -21.08
N VAL A 187 19.30 -0.23 -20.88
CA VAL A 187 19.19 0.79 -21.94
C VAL A 187 20.06 2.01 -21.61
N LYS A 188 21.37 1.81 -21.71
CA LYS A 188 22.34 2.91 -21.86
C LYS A 188 23.40 2.52 -22.89
#